data_91b076c38697ba61e2383246c3dbb71d
#
_entry.id   91b076c38697ba61e2383246c3dbb71d
#
_cell.length_a   1.000
_cell.length_b   1.000
_cell.length_c   1.000
_cell.angle_alpha   90.00
_cell.angle_beta   90.00
_cell.angle_gamma   90.00
#
_symmetry.space_group_name_H-M   'P 1'
#
loop_
_entity.id
_entity.type
_entity.pdbx_description
1 polymer ?
#
loop_
_entity_poly.entity_id
_entity_poly.type
_entity_poly.pdbx_seq_one_letter_code
_entity_poly.pdbx_strand_id
1 'polypeptide(L)'
;MRCDSHVHIVGPAQKYPQVPERTYLAGVATVETLTRLGAARGITRFVIVQPSFYGVDNSMTLEALDALGGNGRGVAVIDPKITSPDTLEAFHKRGVRGLRINLYSPIKAPGGDTLEVSFAATAAAARMMGWHVQVIAPLPVLLANLNRLAQAPVSLVIDHYGLYGRERPDGAAGRRLLDLMSLHHVWMKLSAPYRHDRGPLNTKPDREWLAALIAAAPDRCVWGSDWPHPPSRELQKGASLEAPYRALSYETLVDDFLAALPSDDLAERIMCDNAVRLYGF
;
A
#
# COMPACT_ATOMS: atom_id res chain seq x y z
N MET A 1 19.06 -5.73 4.56
CA MET A 1 17.84 -5.83 5.43
C MET A 1 16.60 -5.59 4.57
N ARG A 2 15.80 -6.65 4.35
CA ARG A 2 14.60 -6.57 3.51
C ARG A 2 13.47 -5.80 4.19
N CYS A 3 12.63 -5.17 3.38
CA CYS A 3 11.46 -4.41 3.78
C CYS A 3 10.18 -5.01 3.19
N ASP A 4 9.15 -5.15 4.00
CA ASP A 4 7.77 -5.32 3.54
C ASP A 4 7.12 -3.92 3.46
N SER A 5 6.93 -3.43 2.25
CA SER A 5 6.47 -2.06 2.00
C SER A 5 4.95 -1.89 2.04
N HIS A 6 4.18 -2.91 2.43
CA HIS A 6 2.72 -2.80 2.54
C HIS A 6 2.16 -3.83 3.52
N VAL A 7 1.89 -3.39 4.74
CA VAL A 7 1.22 -4.19 5.77
C VAL A 7 0.20 -3.35 6.53
N HIS A 8 -0.76 -4.03 7.18
CA HIS A 8 -1.75 -3.41 8.04
C HIS A 8 -1.68 -3.99 9.45
N ILE A 9 -1.75 -3.16 10.46
CA ILE A 9 -1.88 -3.59 11.86
C ILE A 9 -3.30 -3.31 12.34
N VAL A 10 -3.86 -4.28 13.06
CA VAL A 10 -5.23 -4.20 13.57
C VAL A 10 -5.23 -4.54 15.06
N GLY A 11 -5.59 -3.57 15.85
CA GLY A 11 -5.74 -3.71 17.30
C GLY A 11 -7.13 -4.18 17.70
N PRO A 12 -7.33 -4.48 19.00
CA PRO A 12 -8.64 -4.81 19.55
C PRO A 12 -9.65 -3.68 19.31
N ALA A 13 -10.83 -4.02 18.79
CA ALA A 13 -11.86 -3.04 18.42
C ALA A 13 -12.36 -2.17 19.60
N GLN A 14 -12.22 -2.65 20.83
CA GLN A 14 -12.55 -1.90 22.04
C GLN A 14 -11.60 -0.70 22.27
N LYS A 15 -10.33 -0.83 21.90
CA LYS A 15 -9.31 0.23 22.00
C LYS A 15 -9.21 1.05 20.72
N TYR A 16 -9.38 0.40 19.57
CA TYR A 16 -9.27 1.01 18.24
C TYR A 16 -10.58 0.77 17.47
N PRO A 17 -11.59 1.62 17.69
CA PRO A 17 -12.88 1.44 17.04
C PRO A 17 -12.77 1.60 15.53
N GLN A 18 -13.39 0.68 14.84
CA GLN A 18 -13.46 0.71 13.38
C GLN A 18 -14.70 1.52 12.95
N VAL A 19 -14.56 2.36 11.91
CA VAL A 19 -15.63 3.28 11.47
C VAL A 19 -16.94 2.54 11.12
N PRO A 20 -18.11 3.18 11.35
CA PRO A 20 -19.41 2.55 11.08
C PRO A 20 -19.61 2.14 9.61
N GLU A 21 -19.03 2.90 8.68
CA GLU A 21 -19.16 2.72 7.22
C GLU A 21 -18.33 1.56 6.67
N ARG A 22 -17.58 0.84 7.51
CA ARG A 22 -16.79 -0.33 7.10
C ARG A 22 -17.66 -1.42 6.48
N THR A 23 -17.08 -2.19 5.58
CA THR A 23 -17.78 -3.29 4.89
C THR A 23 -17.69 -4.61 5.62
N TYR A 24 -16.79 -4.74 6.59
CA TYR A 24 -16.60 -5.89 7.47
C TYR A 24 -15.88 -5.44 8.75
N LEU A 25 -16.02 -6.23 9.80
CA LEU A 25 -15.19 -6.09 10.99
C LEU A 25 -13.86 -6.83 10.74
N ALA A 26 -12.75 -6.10 10.88
CA ALA A 26 -11.43 -6.71 10.76
C ALA A 26 -10.99 -7.30 12.09
N GLY A 27 -10.50 -8.55 12.08
CA GLY A 27 -9.92 -9.22 13.24
C GLY A 27 -8.56 -8.65 13.62
N VAL A 28 -8.07 -9.01 14.81
CA VAL A 28 -6.78 -8.51 15.34
C VAL A 28 -5.60 -9.05 14.52
N ALA A 29 -4.64 -8.17 14.21
CA ALA A 29 -3.40 -8.48 13.51
C ALA A 29 -2.26 -7.64 14.10
N THR A 30 -1.39 -8.26 14.90
CA THR A 30 -0.44 -7.56 15.78
C THR A 30 0.96 -7.39 15.17
N VAL A 31 1.71 -6.39 15.68
CA VAL A 31 3.11 -6.16 15.32
C VAL A 31 3.97 -7.38 15.65
N GLU A 32 3.75 -8.04 16.79
CA GLU A 32 4.51 -9.21 17.21
C GLU A 32 4.35 -10.39 16.23
N THR A 33 3.12 -10.61 15.75
CA THR A 33 2.87 -11.65 14.75
C THR A 33 3.56 -11.30 13.44
N LEU A 34 3.45 -10.06 12.97
CA LEU A 34 4.10 -9.60 11.75
C LEU A 34 5.63 -9.73 11.82
N THR A 35 6.24 -9.24 12.90
CA THR A 35 7.70 -9.28 13.06
C THR A 35 8.25 -10.71 13.12
N ARG A 36 7.52 -11.62 13.76
CA ARG A 36 7.87 -13.05 13.78
C ARG A 36 7.81 -13.67 12.38
N LEU A 37 6.76 -13.38 11.60
CA LEU A 37 6.63 -13.87 10.23
C LEU A 37 7.74 -13.29 9.33
N GLY A 38 8.00 -11.98 9.42
CA GLY A 38 9.04 -11.31 8.64
C GLY A 38 10.44 -11.84 8.95
N ALA A 39 10.76 -12.06 10.22
CA ALA A 39 12.07 -12.57 10.66
C ALA A 39 12.43 -13.89 10.00
N ALA A 40 11.46 -14.80 9.79
CA ALA A 40 11.66 -16.09 9.12
C ALA A 40 12.14 -15.94 7.66
N ARG A 41 12.02 -14.76 7.05
CA ARG A 41 12.45 -14.45 5.67
C ARG A 41 13.43 -13.27 5.58
N GLY A 42 14.05 -12.88 6.71
CA GLY A 42 15.01 -11.78 6.77
C GLY A 42 14.38 -10.40 6.52
N ILE A 43 13.06 -10.27 6.69
CA ILE A 43 12.35 -9.00 6.63
C ILE A 43 12.29 -8.41 8.03
N THR A 44 12.92 -7.25 8.20
CA THR A 44 13.05 -6.56 9.49
C THR A 44 12.52 -5.15 9.46
N ARG A 45 12.17 -4.61 8.27
CA ARG A 45 11.58 -3.30 8.08
C ARG A 45 10.16 -3.43 7.55
N PHE A 46 9.25 -2.56 8.03
CA PHE A 46 7.83 -2.64 7.68
C PHE A 46 7.27 -1.26 7.41
N VAL A 47 6.45 -1.15 6.34
CA VAL A 47 5.67 0.05 6.07
C VAL A 47 4.21 -0.21 6.44
N ILE A 48 3.78 0.38 7.56
CA ILE A 48 2.42 0.28 8.07
C ILE A 48 1.53 1.23 7.27
N VAL A 49 0.59 0.68 6.55
CA VAL A 49 -0.38 1.43 5.75
C VAL A 49 -1.69 1.50 6.50
N GLN A 50 -2.20 2.72 6.72
CA GLN A 50 -3.49 2.95 7.38
C GLN A 50 -4.60 2.18 6.66
N PRO A 51 -5.30 1.23 7.31
CA PRO A 51 -6.41 0.53 6.69
C PRO A 51 -7.66 1.42 6.63
N SER A 52 -8.52 1.19 5.63
CA SER A 52 -9.70 2.03 5.40
C SER A 52 -10.69 2.04 6.56
N PHE A 53 -10.85 0.93 7.26
CA PHE A 53 -11.80 0.80 8.36
C PHE A 53 -11.44 1.59 9.62
N TYR A 54 -10.28 2.23 9.69
CA TYR A 54 -9.95 3.22 10.71
C TYR A 54 -10.17 4.67 10.25
N GLY A 55 -10.57 4.89 8.99
CA GLY A 55 -10.76 6.23 8.46
C GLY A 55 -9.51 7.10 8.66
N VAL A 56 -9.71 8.27 9.31
CA VAL A 56 -8.63 9.23 9.62
C VAL A 56 -8.04 9.05 11.03
N ASP A 57 -8.51 8.09 11.81
CA ASP A 57 -7.91 7.77 13.11
C ASP A 57 -6.66 6.89 12.90
N ASN A 58 -5.50 7.51 12.90
CA ASN A 58 -4.22 6.85 12.73
C ASN A 58 -3.62 6.28 14.03
N SER A 59 -4.35 6.27 15.14
CA SER A 59 -3.82 5.89 16.46
C SER A 59 -3.16 4.52 16.46
N MET A 60 -3.81 3.49 15.85
CA MET A 60 -3.22 2.15 15.75
C MET A 60 -1.96 2.12 14.87
N THR A 61 -1.99 2.81 13.74
CA THR A 61 -0.81 2.93 12.86
C THR A 61 0.37 3.56 13.59
N LEU A 62 0.13 4.63 14.31
CA LEU A 62 1.17 5.34 15.07
C LEU A 62 1.70 4.48 16.23
N GLU A 63 0.85 3.78 16.98
CA GLU A 63 1.29 2.87 18.05
C GLU A 63 2.13 1.72 17.49
N ALA A 64 1.77 1.18 16.32
CA ALA A 64 2.57 0.17 15.63
C ALA A 64 3.96 0.71 15.21
N LEU A 65 4.05 1.97 14.79
CA LEU A 65 5.32 2.61 14.45
C LEU A 65 6.21 2.78 15.69
N ASP A 66 5.64 3.17 16.82
CA ASP A 66 6.39 3.27 18.08
C ASP A 66 6.95 1.91 18.51
N ALA A 67 6.14 0.84 18.37
CA ALA A 67 6.57 -0.52 18.68
C ALA A 67 7.68 -1.04 17.75
N LEU A 68 7.69 -0.63 16.47
CA LEU A 68 8.72 -1.00 15.50
C LEU A 68 9.98 -0.12 15.60
N GLY A 69 9.89 1.06 16.22
CA GLY A 69 10.98 2.01 16.31
C GLY A 69 11.54 2.40 14.93
N GLY A 70 12.87 2.44 14.80
CA GLY A 70 13.54 2.80 13.54
C GLY A 70 13.23 1.88 12.35
N ASN A 71 12.69 0.68 12.59
CA ASN A 71 12.32 -0.31 11.58
C ASN A 71 10.90 -0.12 11.00
N GLY A 72 10.12 0.83 11.52
CA GLY A 72 8.79 1.17 11.06
C GLY A 72 8.74 2.46 10.24
N ARG A 73 7.97 2.46 9.15
CA ARG A 73 7.51 3.68 8.46
C ARG A 73 6.01 3.60 8.24
N GLY A 74 5.35 4.76 8.16
CA GLY A 74 3.90 4.85 8.09
C GLY A 74 3.40 5.54 6.83
N VAL A 75 2.23 5.11 6.37
CA VAL A 75 1.42 5.81 5.39
C VAL A 75 0.06 6.08 6.02
N ALA A 76 -0.20 7.34 6.33
CA ALA A 76 -1.39 7.80 7.07
C ALA A 76 -2.54 8.19 6.14
N VAL A 77 -3.74 8.27 6.70
CA VAL A 77 -4.90 8.89 6.05
C VAL A 77 -5.29 10.13 6.85
N ILE A 78 -5.48 11.24 6.18
CA ILE A 78 -5.87 12.51 6.80
C ILE A 78 -7.12 13.09 6.14
N ASP A 79 -7.82 13.96 6.86
CA ASP A 79 -8.68 14.96 6.22
C ASP A 79 -7.86 16.25 6.03
N PRO A 80 -7.46 16.59 4.81
CA PRO A 80 -6.58 17.75 4.57
C PRO A 80 -7.24 19.09 4.89
N LYS A 81 -8.56 19.13 5.14
CA LYS A 81 -9.28 20.35 5.51
C LYS A 81 -9.13 20.72 6.99
N ILE A 82 -8.91 19.70 7.84
CA ILE A 82 -8.89 19.88 9.31
C ILE A 82 -7.56 19.45 9.95
N THR A 83 -6.72 18.71 9.25
CA THR A 83 -5.42 18.24 9.78
C THR A 83 -4.42 19.40 9.80
N SER A 84 -3.98 19.77 11.00
CA SER A 84 -3.03 20.87 11.18
C SER A 84 -1.58 20.49 10.76
N PRO A 85 -0.72 21.48 10.42
CA PRO A 85 0.71 21.25 10.23
C PRO A 85 1.38 20.59 11.44
N ASP A 86 1.02 20.99 12.66
CA ASP A 86 1.57 20.41 13.90
C ASP A 86 1.24 18.90 14.02
N THR A 87 0.05 18.50 13.59
CA THR A 87 -0.33 17.07 13.52
C THR A 87 0.54 16.32 12.53
N LEU A 88 0.80 16.89 11.35
CA LEU A 88 1.68 16.27 10.36
C LEU A 88 3.12 16.16 10.86
N GLU A 89 3.62 17.18 11.55
CA GLU A 89 4.95 17.16 12.16
C GLU A 89 5.04 16.07 13.26
N ALA A 90 3.99 15.92 14.10
CA ALA A 90 3.92 14.86 15.08
C ALA A 90 3.93 13.46 14.41
N PHE A 91 3.22 13.30 13.30
CA PHE A 91 3.25 12.07 12.50
C PHE A 91 4.64 11.80 11.91
N HIS A 92 5.30 12.84 11.40
CA HIS A 92 6.66 12.73 10.85
C HIS A 92 7.66 12.21 11.88
N LYS A 93 7.63 12.76 13.11
CA LYS A 93 8.48 12.34 14.23
C LYS A 93 8.30 10.87 14.59
N ARG A 94 7.10 10.33 14.42
CA ARG A 94 6.76 8.92 14.67
C ARG A 94 6.98 8.01 13.45
N GLY A 95 7.55 8.52 12.35
CA GLY A 95 7.94 7.69 11.20
C GLY A 95 6.97 7.67 10.02
N VAL A 96 5.92 8.51 10.01
CA VAL A 96 5.07 8.65 8.81
C VAL A 96 5.88 9.31 7.68
N ARG A 97 5.75 8.75 6.47
CA ARG A 97 6.46 9.19 5.25
C ARG A 97 5.55 9.30 4.02
N GLY A 98 4.26 9.05 4.18
CA GLY A 98 3.31 9.15 3.09
C GLY A 98 1.88 9.35 3.53
N LEU A 99 1.04 9.80 2.60
CA LEU A 99 -0.40 9.92 2.76
C LEU A 99 -1.12 9.02 1.75
N ARG A 100 -2.20 8.37 2.17
CA ARG A 100 -2.96 7.43 1.35
C ARG A 100 -4.24 8.03 0.81
N ILE A 101 -4.51 7.76 -0.47
CA ILE A 101 -5.81 7.94 -1.11
C ILE A 101 -6.33 6.56 -1.50
N ASN A 102 -7.48 6.17 -0.95
CA ASN A 102 -8.10 4.87 -1.20
C ASN A 102 -9.42 5.05 -1.98
N LEU A 103 -9.39 4.69 -3.27
CA LEU A 103 -10.55 4.69 -4.16
C LEU A 103 -11.03 3.28 -4.51
N TYR A 104 -10.44 2.26 -3.87
CA TYR A 104 -10.82 0.86 -4.07
C TYR A 104 -11.87 0.40 -3.05
N SER A 105 -11.76 0.87 -1.80
CA SER A 105 -12.72 0.58 -0.75
C SER A 105 -14.01 1.39 -0.95
N PRO A 106 -15.19 0.83 -0.65
CA PRO A 106 -16.44 1.58 -0.66
C PRO A 106 -16.55 2.61 0.49
N ILE A 107 -15.65 2.58 1.46
CA ILE A 107 -15.58 3.61 2.52
C ILE A 107 -15.09 4.90 1.88
N LYS A 108 -15.89 5.94 1.96
CA LYS A 108 -15.59 7.25 1.38
C LYS A 108 -14.30 7.82 1.96
N ALA A 109 -13.44 8.29 1.07
CA ALA A 109 -12.25 9.02 1.49
C ALA A 109 -12.66 10.37 2.10
N PRO A 110 -11.98 10.85 3.17
CA PRO A 110 -12.18 12.20 3.65
C PRO A 110 -11.93 13.22 2.55
N GLY A 111 -12.83 14.17 2.39
CA GLY A 111 -12.69 15.25 1.43
C GLY A 111 -13.19 14.97 0.01
N GLY A 112 -13.70 13.77 -0.30
CA GLY A 112 -14.32 13.48 -1.58
C GLY A 112 -14.17 12.04 -2.08
N ASP A 113 -15.03 11.66 -3.01
CA ASP A 113 -15.16 10.30 -3.53
C ASP A 113 -14.33 10.07 -4.81
N THR A 114 -13.63 11.08 -5.32
CA THR A 114 -12.85 10.98 -6.55
C THR A 114 -11.40 11.38 -6.33
N LEU A 115 -10.51 10.82 -7.15
CA LEU A 115 -9.10 11.23 -7.14
C LEU A 115 -8.93 12.73 -7.40
N GLU A 116 -9.80 13.30 -8.21
CA GLU A 116 -9.79 14.71 -8.54
C GLU A 116 -9.94 15.61 -7.32
N VAL A 117 -10.90 15.30 -6.46
CA VAL A 117 -11.20 16.11 -5.26
C VAL A 117 -10.15 15.91 -4.17
N SER A 118 -9.71 14.66 -3.98
CA SER A 118 -8.82 14.30 -2.85
C SER A 118 -7.36 14.60 -3.14
N PHE A 119 -6.92 14.55 -4.41
CA PHE A 119 -5.49 14.48 -4.73
C PHE A 119 -4.76 15.79 -4.45
N ALA A 120 -5.29 16.93 -4.89
CA ALA A 120 -4.59 18.21 -4.80
C ALA A 120 -4.28 18.62 -3.36
N ALA A 121 -5.27 18.52 -2.46
CA ALA A 121 -5.09 18.87 -1.06
C ALA A 121 -4.18 17.87 -0.32
N THR A 122 -4.32 16.57 -0.58
CA THR A 122 -3.44 15.54 -0.02
C THR A 122 -2.00 15.69 -0.52
N ALA A 123 -1.81 15.99 -1.82
CA ALA A 123 -0.48 16.23 -2.39
C ALA A 123 0.18 17.49 -1.83
N ALA A 124 -0.59 18.55 -1.56
CA ALA A 124 -0.08 19.76 -0.92
C ALA A 124 0.43 19.46 0.52
N ALA A 125 -0.34 18.72 1.31
CA ALA A 125 0.07 18.31 2.66
C ALA A 125 1.30 17.39 2.62
N ALA A 126 1.33 16.40 1.71
CA ALA A 126 2.47 15.52 1.54
C ALA A 126 3.74 16.28 1.12
N ARG A 127 3.62 17.25 0.19
CA ARG A 127 4.74 18.09 -0.26
C ARG A 127 5.35 18.90 0.87
N MET A 128 4.53 19.47 1.74
CA MET A 128 4.99 20.25 2.89
C MET A 128 5.90 19.43 3.81
N MET A 129 5.63 18.11 3.91
CA MET A 129 6.38 17.21 4.78
C MET A 129 7.50 16.44 4.05
N GLY A 130 7.68 16.62 2.75
CA GLY A 130 8.58 15.79 1.94
C GLY A 130 8.12 14.34 1.81
N TRP A 131 6.82 14.08 1.91
CA TRP A 131 6.21 12.75 1.84
C TRP A 131 5.72 12.41 0.43
N HIS A 132 5.50 11.11 0.20
CA HIS A 132 4.83 10.64 -1.01
C HIS A 132 3.30 10.57 -0.83
N VAL A 133 2.58 10.51 -1.95
CA VAL A 133 1.16 10.15 -1.97
C VAL A 133 1.04 8.71 -2.50
N GLN A 134 0.38 7.85 -1.73
CA GLN A 134 0.07 6.48 -2.10
C GLN A 134 -1.38 6.37 -2.56
N VAL A 135 -1.60 5.78 -3.74
CA VAL A 135 -2.94 5.64 -4.33
C VAL A 135 -3.27 4.17 -4.56
N ILE A 136 -4.41 3.74 -4.03
CA ILE A 136 -5.07 2.49 -4.45
C ILE A 136 -6.34 2.83 -5.22
N ALA A 137 -6.39 2.43 -6.49
CA ALA A 137 -7.53 2.63 -7.37
C ALA A 137 -7.56 1.55 -8.45
N PRO A 138 -8.75 1.14 -8.95
CA PRO A 138 -8.83 0.31 -10.16
C PRO A 138 -8.14 0.97 -11.34
N LEU A 139 -7.52 0.17 -12.22
CA LEU A 139 -6.78 0.69 -13.38
C LEU A 139 -7.58 1.70 -14.23
N PRO A 140 -8.88 1.50 -14.55
CA PRO A 140 -9.64 2.51 -15.29
C PRO A 140 -9.67 3.88 -14.60
N VAL A 141 -9.72 3.93 -13.26
CA VAL A 141 -9.71 5.17 -12.49
C VAL A 141 -8.33 5.85 -12.57
N LEU A 142 -7.23 5.08 -12.48
CA LEU A 142 -5.87 5.60 -12.70
C LEU A 142 -5.75 6.20 -14.10
N LEU A 143 -6.19 5.47 -15.13
CA LEU A 143 -6.12 5.89 -16.53
C LEU A 143 -6.97 7.14 -16.85
N ALA A 144 -8.11 7.29 -16.18
CA ALA A 144 -8.93 8.51 -16.31
C ALA A 144 -8.26 9.76 -15.70
N ASN A 145 -7.26 9.58 -14.81
CA ASN A 145 -6.57 10.64 -14.10
C ASN A 145 -5.09 10.78 -14.49
N LEU A 146 -4.63 10.20 -15.60
CA LEU A 146 -3.21 10.15 -15.98
C LEU A 146 -2.54 11.53 -15.98
N ASN A 147 -3.17 12.55 -16.55
CA ASN A 147 -2.59 13.91 -16.60
C ASN A 147 -2.32 14.46 -15.21
N ARG A 148 -3.24 14.25 -14.26
CA ARG A 148 -3.07 14.69 -12.87
C ARG A 148 -1.97 13.92 -12.17
N LEU A 149 -1.92 12.61 -12.35
CA LEU A 149 -0.90 11.72 -11.75
C LEU A 149 0.48 12.01 -12.35
N ALA A 150 0.56 12.26 -13.66
CA ALA A 150 1.80 12.61 -14.33
C ALA A 150 2.39 13.97 -13.89
N GLN A 151 1.54 14.89 -13.42
CA GLN A 151 1.94 16.20 -12.93
C GLN A 151 1.99 16.29 -11.40
N ALA A 152 2.00 15.15 -10.70
CA ALA A 152 2.05 15.13 -9.24
C ALA A 152 3.29 15.88 -8.72
N PRO A 153 3.13 16.82 -7.77
CA PRO A 153 4.26 17.60 -7.24
C PRO A 153 5.06 16.85 -6.18
N VAL A 154 4.78 15.57 -5.98
CA VAL A 154 5.38 14.66 -4.99
C VAL A 154 5.59 13.28 -5.61
N SER A 155 6.39 12.42 -4.96
CA SER A 155 6.44 11.02 -5.34
C SER A 155 5.06 10.38 -5.22
N LEU A 156 4.65 9.66 -6.26
CA LEU A 156 3.38 8.94 -6.35
C LEU A 156 3.67 7.44 -6.22
N VAL A 157 3.00 6.77 -5.30
CA VAL A 157 3.11 5.31 -5.11
C VAL A 157 1.78 4.66 -5.49
N ILE A 158 1.81 3.78 -6.48
CA ILE A 158 0.62 3.05 -6.94
C ILE A 158 0.61 1.67 -6.28
N ASP A 159 -0.51 1.32 -5.64
CA ASP A 159 -0.67 0.04 -4.94
C ASP A 159 -0.94 -1.13 -5.90
N HIS A 160 -0.47 -2.32 -5.52
CA HIS A 160 -0.91 -3.61 -6.03
C HIS A 160 -0.89 -3.74 -7.56
N TYR A 161 0.26 -3.54 -8.19
CA TYR A 161 0.44 -3.61 -9.66
C TYR A 161 -0.53 -2.69 -10.42
N GLY A 162 -1.07 -1.62 -9.80
CA GLY A 162 -2.07 -0.73 -10.39
C GLY A 162 -3.44 -1.36 -10.57
N LEU A 163 -3.75 -2.45 -9.85
CA LEU A 163 -5.01 -3.20 -9.94
C LEU A 163 -5.45 -3.43 -11.39
N TYR A 164 -4.56 -3.99 -12.20
CA TYR A 164 -4.73 -4.18 -13.64
C TYR A 164 -5.89 -5.14 -14.03
N GLY A 165 -6.41 -5.94 -13.08
CA GLY A 165 -7.53 -6.87 -13.32
C GLY A 165 -7.15 -7.97 -14.31
N ARG A 166 -7.73 -7.93 -15.53
CA ARG A 166 -7.46 -8.84 -16.67
C ARG A 166 -6.63 -8.22 -17.77
N GLU A 167 -6.29 -6.93 -17.63
CA GLU A 167 -5.51 -6.24 -18.66
C GLU A 167 -4.11 -6.85 -18.79
N ARG A 168 -3.58 -6.82 -20.00
CA ARG A 168 -2.23 -7.27 -20.31
C ARG A 168 -1.28 -6.08 -20.41
N PRO A 169 0.03 -6.24 -20.08
CA PRO A 169 0.99 -5.14 -20.17
C PRO A 169 1.16 -4.62 -21.60
N ASP A 170 1.01 -5.48 -22.61
CA ASP A 170 1.06 -5.13 -24.05
C ASP A 170 -0.28 -4.62 -24.60
N GLY A 171 -1.37 -4.64 -23.83
CA GLY A 171 -2.66 -4.04 -24.16
C GLY A 171 -2.64 -2.52 -24.10
N ALA A 172 -3.66 -1.85 -24.65
CA ALA A 172 -3.75 -0.39 -24.66
C ALA A 172 -3.74 0.23 -23.26
N ALA A 173 -4.49 -0.38 -22.31
CA ALA A 173 -4.53 0.06 -20.93
C ALA A 173 -3.20 -0.19 -20.21
N GLY A 174 -2.59 -1.36 -20.45
CA GLY A 174 -1.30 -1.73 -19.86
C GLY A 174 -0.18 -0.78 -20.29
N ARG A 175 -0.06 -0.51 -21.59
CA ARG A 175 0.94 0.45 -22.11
C ARG A 175 0.82 1.82 -21.45
N ARG A 176 -0.41 2.35 -21.27
CA ARG A 176 -0.62 3.64 -20.60
C ARG A 176 -0.19 3.63 -19.13
N LEU A 177 -0.36 2.50 -18.42
CA LEU A 177 0.17 2.35 -17.06
C LEU A 177 1.71 2.32 -17.07
N LEU A 178 2.32 1.62 -18.02
CA LEU A 178 3.79 1.56 -18.16
C LEU A 178 4.37 2.92 -18.56
N ASP A 179 3.69 3.69 -19.42
CA ASP A 179 4.07 5.07 -19.75
C ASP A 179 4.05 5.96 -18.47
N LEU A 180 3.03 5.83 -17.61
CA LEU A 180 2.99 6.52 -16.34
C LEU A 180 4.17 6.09 -15.43
N MET A 181 4.50 4.79 -15.40
CA MET A 181 5.62 4.26 -14.61
C MET A 181 6.99 4.75 -15.10
N SER A 182 7.12 5.16 -16.37
CA SER A 182 8.38 5.73 -16.89
C SER A 182 8.74 7.07 -16.26
N LEU A 183 7.77 7.79 -15.67
CA LEU A 183 7.99 9.08 -15.03
C LEU A 183 8.77 8.91 -13.71
N HIS A 184 9.77 9.76 -13.49
CA HIS A 184 10.75 9.65 -12.41
C HIS A 184 10.18 9.72 -10.99
N HIS A 185 8.99 10.26 -10.80
CA HIS A 185 8.33 10.40 -9.50
C HIS A 185 7.30 9.28 -9.22
N VAL A 186 7.06 8.36 -10.17
CA VAL A 186 6.04 7.32 -10.04
C VAL A 186 6.68 6.01 -9.61
N TRP A 187 6.12 5.42 -8.56
CA TRP A 187 6.54 4.17 -7.93
C TRP A 187 5.43 3.13 -7.97
N MET A 188 5.78 1.86 -7.96
CA MET A 188 4.84 0.73 -7.95
C MET A 188 5.07 -0.18 -6.75
N LYS A 189 3.99 -0.56 -6.07
CA LYS A 189 4.01 -1.67 -5.13
C LYS A 189 3.70 -2.98 -5.82
N LEU A 190 4.66 -3.86 -5.88
CA LEU A 190 4.56 -5.23 -6.35
C LEU A 190 4.00 -6.08 -5.20
N SER A 191 2.69 -6.02 -4.98
CA SER A 191 2.04 -6.56 -3.78
C SER A 191 0.66 -7.14 -4.09
N ALA A 192 0.18 -8.03 -3.23
CA ALA A 192 -1.17 -8.60 -3.28
C ALA A 192 -1.53 -9.22 -4.65
N PRO A 193 -0.80 -10.22 -5.16
CA PRO A 193 -1.09 -10.85 -6.44
C PRO A 193 -2.48 -11.50 -6.50
N TYR A 194 -3.08 -11.80 -5.36
CA TYR A 194 -4.44 -12.32 -5.23
C TYR A 194 -5.56 -11.28 -5.47
N ARG A 195 -5.24 -10.00 -5.66
CA ARG A 195 -6.22 -8.95 -6.00
C ARG A 195 -6.51 -8.88 -7.48
N HIS A 196 -5.80 -9.65 -8.27
CA HIS A 196 -6.01 -9.80 -9.70
C HIS A 196 -6.80 -11.08 -9.99
N ASP A 197 -7.27 -11.23 -11.24
CA ASP A 197 -8.22 -12.29 -11.65
C ASP A 197 -7.53 -13.66 -11.84
N ARG A 198 -6.72 -14.06 -10.86
CA ARG A 198 -5.95 -15.32 -10.84
C ARG A 198 -6.31 -16.21 -9.64
N GLY A 199 -7.42 -15.89 -8.99
CA GLY A 199 -7.91 -16.60 -7.82
C GLY A 199 -7.60 -15.92 -6.49
N PRO A 200 -8.51 -16.08 -5.51
CA PRO A 200 -8.46 -15.34 -4.23
C PRO A 200 -7.32 -15.76 -3.29
N LEU A 201 -6.68 -16.89 -3.56
CA LEU A 201 -5.54 -17.41 -2.78
C LEU A 201 -4.24 -17.48 -3.60
N ASN A 202 -4.17 -16.76 -4.74
CA ASN A 202 -2.97 -16.75 -5.55
C ASN A 202 -1.84 -15.99 -4.85
N THR A 203 -0.69 -16.66 -4.68
CA THR A 203 0.53 -16.09 -4.11
C THR A 203 1.55 -15.67 -5.16
N LYS A 204 1.41 -16.18 -6.40
CA LYS A 204 2.37 -15.97 -7.48
C LYS A 204 2.12 -14.67 -8.22
N PRO A 205 3.15 -13.84 -8.40
CA PRO A 205 3.02 -12.66 -9.25
C PRO A 205 2.75 -13.06 -10.71
N ASP A 206 2.04 -12.19 -11.44
CA ASP A 206 1.97 -12.28 -12.88
C ASP A 206 3.34 -11.96 -13.48
N ARG A 207 3.97 -12.93 -14.13
CA ARG A 207 5.33 -12.78 -14.65
C ARG A 207 5.44 -11.76 -15.78
N GLU A 208 4.40 -11.62 -16.62
CA GLU A 208 4.39 -10.63 -17.70
C GLU A 208 4.32 -9.21 -17.12
N TRP A 209 3.40 -8.98 -16.18
CA TRP A 209 3.29 -7.71 -15.50
C TRP A 209 4.52 -7.39 -14.63
N LEU A 210 5.04 -8.37 -13.89
CA LEU A 210 6.24 -8.20 -13.08
C LEU A 210 7.41 -7.74 -13.93
N ALA A 211 7.67 -8.45 -15.05
CA ALA A 211 8.75 -8.12 -15.97
C ALA A 211 8.58 -6.74 -16.61
N ALA A 212 7.36 -6.41 -17.07
CA ALA A 212 7.08 -5.13 -17.72
C ALA A 212 7.24 -3.92 -16.74
N LEU A 213 6.75 -4.04 -15.50
CA LEU A 213 6.86 -2.98 -14.49
C LEU A 213 8.33 -2.78 -14.05
N ILE A 214 9.07 -3.86 -13.85
CA ILE A 214 10.48 -3.79 -13.51
C ILE A 214 11.29 -3.19 -14.67
N ALA A 215 11.00 -3.58 -15.91
CA ALA A 215 11.67 -3.00 -17.09
C ALA A 215 11.39 -1.49 -17.21
N ALA A 216 10.17 -1.05 -16.92
CA ALA A 216 9.80 0.37 -16.97
C ALA A 216 10.45 1.20 -15.84
N ALA A 217 10.61 0.62 -14.63
CA ALA A 217 11.08 1.36 -13.47
C ALA A 217 11.77 0.46 -12.42
N PRO A 218 12.96 -0.12 -12.72
CA PRO A 218 13.63 -1.07 -11.80
C PRO A 218 13.95 -0.45 -10.44
N ASP A 219 14.22 0.85 -10.42
CA ASP A 219 14.58 1.59 -9.22
C ASP A 219 13.36 2.18 -8.49
N ARG A 220 12.15 1.97 -8.97
CA ARG A 220 10.92 2.51 -8.39
C ARG A 220 9.83 1.46 -8.18
N CYS A 221 10.23 0.21 -8.08
CA CYS A 221 9.38 -0.88 -7.62
C CYS A 221 9.75 -1.24 -6.18
N VAL A 222 8.76 -1.45 -5.32
CA VAL A 222 8.92 -1.97 -3.96
C VAL A 222 7.98 -3.15 -3.74
N TRP A 223 8.42 -4.13 -2.94
CA TRP A 223 7.60 -5.30 -2.63
C TRP A 223 6.76 -5.07 -1.36
N GLY A 224 5.58 -5.72 -1.28
CA GLY A 224 4.77 -5.76 -0.07
C GLY A 224 3.86 -6.98 -0.02
N SER A 225 3.62 -7.52 1.17
CA SER A 225 2.79 -8.70 1.37
C SER A 225 1.29 -8.41 1.34
N ASP A 226 0.87 -7.20 1.67
CA ASP A 226 -0.51 -6.82 2.02
C ASP A 226 -1.04 -7.62 3.23
N TRP A 227 -0.12 -8.03 4.16
CA TRP A 227 -0.50 -8.72 5.40
C TRP A 227 -1.42 -7.82 6.25
N PRO A 228 -2.47 -8.36 6.90
CA PRO A 228 -2.83 -9.75 7.10
C PRO A 228 -3.69 -10.37 5.97
N HIS A 229 -3.60 -9.87 4.75
CA HIS A 229 -4.30 -10.37 3.56
C HIS A 229 -5.81 -10.15 3.64
N PRO A 230 -6.28 -8.90 3.45
CA PRO A 230 -7.69 -8.54 3.61
C PRO A 230 -8.65 -9.45 2.85
N PRO A 231 -9.85 -9.71 3.40
CA PRO A 231 -10.82 -10.63 2.81
C PRO A 231 -11.23 -10.22 1.40
N SER A 232 -11.61 -11.19 0.57
CA SER A 232 -12.25 -10.90 -0.71
C SER A 232 -13.61 -10.21 -0.50
N ARG A 233 -14.08 -9.48 -1.52
CA ARG A 233 -15.36 -8.75 -1.41
C ARG A 233 -16.55 -9.65 -1.09
N GLU A 234 -16.52 -10.89 -1.57
CA GLU A 234 -17.58 -11.89 -1.32
C GLU A 234 -17.67 -12.29 0.15
N LEU A 235 -16.57 -12.17 0.91
CA LEU A 235 -16.52 -12.46 2.34
C LEU A 235 -16.86 -11.26 3.22
N GLN A 236 -16.99 -10.07 2.64
CA GLN A 236 -17.36 -8.85 3.36
C GLN A 236 -18.88 -8.74 3.48
N LYS A 237 -19.44 -9.31 4.56
CA LYS A 237 -20.90 -9.47 4.74
C LYS A 237 -21.54 -8.41 5.65
N GLY A 238 -20.92 -7.26 5.80
CA GLY A 238 -21.47 -6.13 6.57
C GLY A 238 -20.62 -5.74 7.76
N ALA A 239 -20.86 -4.55 8.26
CA ALA A 239 -20.03 -3.86 9.25
C ALA A 239 -19.93 -4.57 10.61
N SER A 240 -20.92 -5.37 10.99
CA SER A 240 -20.98 -6.06 12.29
C SER A 240 -20.38 -7.47 12.29
N LEU A 241 -20.07 -8.02 11.10
CA LEU A 241 -19.56 -9.38 10.97
C LEU A 241 -18.05 -9.35 10.73
N GLU A 242 -17.31 -10.08 11.57
CA GLU A 242 -15.89 -10.31 11.33
C GLU A 242 -15.71 -11.18 10.08
N ALA A 243 -14.93 -10.67 9.13
CA ALA A 243 -14.56 -11.42 7.95
C ALA A 243 -13.16 -12.01 8.13
N PRO A 244 -12.99 -13.32 7.87
CA PRO A 244 -11.67 -13.95 8.00
C PRO A 244 -10.71 -13.36 6.98
N TYR A 245 -9.46 -13.16 7.38
CA TYR A 245 -8.38 -12.88 6.46
C TYR A 245 -8.21 -14.04 5.47
N ARG A 246 -7.63 -13.77 4.30
CA ARG A 246 -7.33 -14.83 3.33
C ARG A 246 -6.35 -15.83 3.96
N ALA A 247 -6.63 -17.11 3.81
CA ALA A 247 -5.75 -18.19 4.30
C ALA A 247 -4.50 -18.32 3.40
N LEU A 248 -3.64 -17.29 3.43
CA LEU A 248 -2.40 -17.21 2.68
C LEU A 248 -1.21 -17.32 3.63
N SER A 249 -0.17 -18.07 3.23
CA SER A 249 1.11 -18.06 3.95
C SER A 249 1.91 -16.83 3.56
N TYR A 250 2.35 -16.07 4.57
CA TYR A 250 3.26 -14.95 4.40
C TYR A 250 4.57 -15.40 3.75
N GLU A 251 5.11 -16.53 4.23
CA GLU A 251 6.35 -17.10 3.71
C GLU A 251 6.22 -17.49 2.25
N THR A 252 5.10 -18.12 1.86
CA THR A 252 4.84 -18.49 0.46
C THR A 252 4.76 -17.28 -0.46
N LEU A 253 4.17 -16.16 0.00
CA LEU A 253 4.16 -14.91 -0.77
C LEU A 253 5.57 -14.37 -1.03
N VAL A 254 6.44 -14.41 -0.01
CA VAL A 254 7.85 -14.01 -0.15
C VAL A 254 8.58 -14.95 -1.12
N ASP A 255 8.47 -16.26 -0.90
CA ASP A 255 9.17 -17.27 -1.68
C ASP A 255 8.75 -17.26 -3.16
N ASP A 256 7.45 -17.16 -3.45
CA ASP A 256 6.93 -17.07 -4.81
C ASP A 256 7.35 -15.77 -5.52
N PHE A 257 7.44 -14.65 -4.78
CA PHE A 257 7.96 -13.40 -5.34
C PHE A 257 9.44 -13.52 -5.69
N LEU A 258 10.27 -14.03 -4.77
CA LEU A 258 11.70 -14.22 -5.01
C LEU A 258 11.95 -15.19 -6.17
N ALA A 259 11.21 -16.29 -6.25
CA ALA A 259 11.32 -17.27 -7.35
C ALA A 259 10.86 -16.72 -8.72
N ALA A 260 10.12 -15.62 -8.74
CA ALA A 260 9.70 -14.97 -9.98
C ALA A 260 10.70 -13.94 -10.50
N LEU A 261 11.68 -13.53 -9.70
CA LEU A 261 12.71 -12.57 -10.07
C LEU A 261 13.89 -13.26 -10.78
N PRO A 262 14.54 -12.58 -11.76
CA PRO A 262 15.64 -13.15 -12.54
C PRO A 262 16.96 -13.21 -11.77
N SER A 263 17.13 -12.47 -10.65
CA SER A 263 18.38 -12.45 -9.88
C SER A 263 18.15 -11.97 -8.43
N ASP A 264 19.07 -12.36 -7.54
CA ASP A 264 19.12 -11.90 -6.16
C ASP A 264 19.42 -10.39 -6.05
N ASP A 265 20.22 -9.83 -6.95
CA ASP A 265 20.50 -8.39 -7.00
C ASP A 265 19.24 -7.57 -7.22
N LEU A 266 18.33 -8.06 -8.06
CA LEU A 266 17.05 -7.40 -8.28
C LEU A 266 16.12 -7.54 -7.07
N ALA A 267 16.18 -8.67 -6.38
CA ALA A 267 15.45 -8.87 -5.13
C ALA A 267 15.93 -7.90 -4.04
N GLU A 268 17.26 -7.73 -3.87
CA GLU A 268 17.83 -6.77 -2.92
C GLU A 268 17.44 -5.34 -3.30
N ARG A 269 17.52 -4.97 -4.57
CA ARG A 269 17.08 -3.65 -5.05
C ARG A 269 15.63 -3.36 -4.70
N ILE A 270 14.70 -4.28 -4.99
CA ILE A 270 13.26 -4.08 -4.81
C ILE A 270 12.88 -4.14 -3.32
N MET A 271 13.42 -5.08 -2.57
CA MET A 271 13.03 -5.33 -1.19
C MET A 271 13.88 -4.56 -0.17
N CYS A 272 14.99 -3.93 -0.57
CA CYS A 272 15.86 -3.17 0.32
C CYS A 272 16.11 -1.75 -0.21
N ASP A 273 16.90 -1.58 -1.26
CA ASP A 273 17.42 -0.27 -1.67
C ASP A 273 16.32 0.72 -2.05
N ASN A 274 15.36 0.25 -2.85
CA ASN A 274 14.23 1.07 -3.27
C ASN A 274 13.37 1.48 -2.07
N ALA A 275 13.12 0.57 -1.12
CA ALA A 275 12.37 0.87 0.08
C ALA A 275 13.10 1.88 0.98
N VAL A 276 14.42 1.74 1.14
CA VAL A 276 15.26 2.70 1.87
C VAL A 276 15.13 4.09 1.26
N ARG A 277 15.24 4.19 -0.06
CA ARG A 277 15.17 5.47 -0.77
C ARG A 277 13.78 6.11 -0.70
N LEU A 278 12.71 5.31 -0.85
CA LEU A 278 11.34 5.84 -0.85
C LEU A 278 10.88 6.27 0.55
N TYR A 279 11.21 5.49 1.56
CA TYR A 279 10.67 5.68 2.92
C TYR A 279 11.67 6.29 3.91
N GLY A 280 12.94 6.45 3.54
CA GLY A 280 13.96 7.06 4.40
C GLY A 280 14.27 6.20 5.62
N PHE A 281 14.56 4.91 5.41
CA PHE A 281 15.02 4.04 6.49
C PHE A 281 16.48 4.30 6.83
#